data_4634f048f97231c907d37fdbe0a1d01f
#
_entry.id   4634f048f97231c907d37fdbe0a1d01f
#
_cell.length_a   1.000
_cell.length_b   1.000
_cell.length_c   1.000
_cell.angle_alpha   90.00
_cell.angle_beta   90.00
_cell.angle_gamma   90.00
#
_symmetry.space_group_name_H-M   'P 1'
#
loop_
_entity.id
_entity.type
_entity.pdbx_description
1 polymer ?
#
loop_
_entity_poly.entity_id
_entity_poly.type
_entity_poly.pdbx_seq_one_letter_code
_entity_poly.pdbx_strand_id
1 'polypeptide(L)'
;GLISDKIGRKTTFGGYLIIVALLVPIFGNIVKVQQFLGFISLEALILILAPLLGFFATGFYSGFGAIFAEIFPTRARGTAQGFSYNVGRGASAIAPPLFAFIAVSSFAFLFNGEVVGNGRALITASIFAICAFFVLMTLPETKGKDLDDS
;
A
#
# COMPACT_ATOMS: atom_id res chain seq x y z
N GLY A 1 2.62 -14.24 -6.85
CA GLY A 1 2.74 -15.01 -8.08
C GLY A 1 1.47 -15.73 -8.45
N LEU A 2 1.22 -16.93 -7.90
CA LEU A 2 0.13 -17.84 -8.35
C LEU A 2 -1.27 -17.22 -8.44
N ILE A 3 -1.62 -16.32 -7.52
CA ILE A 3 -2.92 -15.65 -7.51
C ILE A 3 -3.00 -14.63 -8.66
N SER A 4 -1.95 -13.83 -8.84
CA SER A 4 -1.90 -12.82 -9.89
C SER A 4 -1.85 -13.41 -11.30
N ASP A 5 -1.29 -14.62 -11.44
CA ASP A 5 -1.26 -15.35 -12.72
C ASP A 5 -2.63 -15.88 -13.13
N LYS A 6 -3.48 -16.23 -12.14
CA LYS A 6 -4.84 -16.74 -12.38
C LYS A 6 -5.86 -15.61 -12.57
N ILE A 7 -5.87 -14.62 -11.70
CA ILE A 7 -6.91 -13.57 -11.63
C ILE A 7 -6.56 -12.36 -12.49
N GLY A 8 -5.26 -12.11 -12.72
CA GLY A 8 -4.74 -10.93 -13.41
C GLY A 8 -3.91 -10.06 -12.47
N ARG A 9 -2.94 -9.34 -13.06
CA ARG A 9 -2.00 -8.49 -12.30
C ARG A 9 -2.75 -7.33 -11.64
N LYS A 10 -3.52 -6.57 -12.41
CA LYS A 10 -4.28 -5.40 -11.92
C LYS A 10 -5.26 -5.77 -10.82
N THR A 11 -6.03 -6.83 -11.01
CA THR A 11 -7.05 -7.26 -10.06
C THR A 11 -6.43 -7.68 -8.73
N THR A 12 -5.34 -8.43 -8.77
CA THR A 12 -4.65 -8.90 -7.55
C THR A 12 -4.04 -7.74 -6.77
N PHE A 13 -3.30 -6.86 -7.46
CA PHE A 13 -2.64 -5.73 -6.78
C PHE A 13 -3.62 -4.65 -6.38
N GLY A 14 -4.67 -4.43 -7.19
CA GLY A 14 -5.77 -3.56 -6.81
C GLY A 14 -6.48 -4.03 -5.54
N GLY A 15 -6.72 -5.35 -5.44
CA GLY A 15 -7.27 -5.97 -4.24
C GLY A 15 -6.39 -5.75 -3.00
N TYR A 16 -5.08 -5.92 -3.13
CA TYR A 16 -4.14 -5.65 -2.03
C TYR A 16 -4.17 -4.18 -1.59
N LEU A 17 -4.19 -3.23 -2.53
CA LEU A 17 -4.26 -1.81 -2.21
C LEU A 17 -5.57 -1.43 -1.52
N ILE A 18 -6.71 -1.98 -1.95
CA ILE A 18 -7.99 -1.76 -1.30
C ILE A 18 -7.98 -2.31 0.12
N ILE A 19 -7.48 -3.53 0.32
CA ILE A 19 -7.39 -4.13 1.66
C ILE A 19 -6.49 -3.30 2.57
N VAL A 20 -5.33 -2.84 2.08
CA VAL A 20 -4.44 -1.95 2.83
C VAL A 20 -5.13 -0.63 3.15
N ALA A 21 -5.83 -0.01 2.19
CA ALA A 21 -6.56 1.24 2.41
C ALA A 21 -7.65 1.11 3.49
N LEU A 22 -8.24 -0.07 3.67
CA LEU A 22 -9.21 -0.36 4.73
C LEU A 22 -8.54 -0.71 6.07
N LEU A 23 -7.47 -1.50 6.04
CA LEU A 23 -6.78 -1.95 7.26
C LEU A 23 -6.01 -0.82 7.96
N VAL A 24 -5.42 0.10 7.20
CA VAL A 24 -4.62 1.19 7.77
C VAL A 24 -5.44 2.10 8.70
N PRO A 25 -6.65 2.61 8.35
CA PRO A 25 -7.45 3.39 9.29
C PRO A 25 -7.97 2.56 10.48
N ILE A 26 -8.25 1.28 10.29
CA ILE A 26 -8.62 0.37 11.39
C ILE A 26 -7.47 0.26 12.38
N PHE A 27 -6.26 0.03 11.89
CA PHE A 27 -5.05 -0.03 12.71
C PHE A 27 -4.72 1.33 13.34
N GLY A 28 -4.92 2.44 12.63
CA GLY A 28 -4.74 3.80 13.14
C GLY A 28 -5.68 4.17 14.28
N ASN A 29 -6.87 3.55 14.34
CA ASN A 29 -7.86 3.72 15.40
C ASN A 29 -7.99 2.48 16.30
N ILE A 30 -6.94 1.69 16.46
CA ILE A 30 -6.98 0.38 17.12
C ILE A 30 -7.56 0.43 18.53
N VAL A 31 -7.32 1.50 19.26
CA VAL A 31 -7.87 1.71 20.62
C VAL A 31 -9.39 1.85 20.59
N LYS A 32 -9.95 2.60 19.64
CA LYS A 32 -11.41 2.72 19.47
C LYS A 32 -12.03 1.39 19.03
N VAL A 33 -11.34 0.68 18.13
CA VAL A 33 -11.76 -0.65 17.69
C VAL A 33 -11.81 -1.63 18.87
N GLN A 34 -10.80 -1.60 19.73
CA GLN A 34 -10.75 -2.42 20.95
C GLN A 34 -11.89 -2.07 21.90
N GLN A 35 -12.16 -0.78 22.13
CA GLN A 35 -13.27 -0.32 22.97
C GLN A 35 -14.64 -0.75 22.43
N PHE A 36 -14.82 -0.71 21.10
CA PHE A 36 -16.06 -1.15 20.43
C PHE A 36 -16.27 -2.66 20.54
N LEU A 37 -15.22 -3.45 20.36
CA LEU A 37 -15.30 -4.91 20.46
C LEU A 37 -15.45 -5.40 21.91
N GLY A 38 -14.83 -4.74 22.88
CA GLY A 38 -15.00 -4.97 24.32
C GLY A 38 -14.46 -6.29 24.87
N PHE A 39 -14.32 -7.33 24.06
CA PHE A 39 -13.95 -8.69 24.48
C PHE A 39 -12.54 -9.12 24.05
N ILE A 40 -11.84 -8.31 23.28
CA ILE A 40 -10.47 -8.59 22.78
C ILE A 40 -9.50 -7.60 23.41
N SER A 41 -8.36 -8.10 23.91
CA SER A 41 -7.29 -7.24 24.43
C SER A 41 -6.60 -6.45 23.30
N LEU A 42 -6.05 -5.29 23.61
CA LEU A 42 -5.34 -4.47 22.65
C LEU A 42 -4.15 -5.20 22.04
N GLU A 43 -3.44 -5.97 22.86
CA GLU A 43 -2.30 -6.79 22.42
C GLU A 43 -2.71 -7.84 21.40
N ALA A 44 -3.83 -8.55 21.63
CA ALA A 44 -4.34 -9.54 20.70
C ALA A 44 -4.76 -8.89 19.36
N LEU A 45 -5.38 -7.71 19.40
CA LEU A 45 -5.70 -6.95 18.18
C LEU A 45 -4.46 -6.56 17.41
N ILE A 46 -3.41 -6.09 18.07
CA ILE A 46 -2.13 -5.75 17.44
C ILE A 46 -1.51 -7.01 16.80
N LEU A 47 -1.48 -8.12 17.53
CA LEU A 47 -0.92 -9.39 17.04
C LEU A 47 -1.66 -9.95 15.82
N ILE A 48 -2.93 -9.64 15.65
CA ILE A 48 -3.71 -10.06 14.48
C ILE A 48 -3.59 -9.05 13.33
N LEU A 49 -3.81 -7.78 13.61
CA LEU A 49 -3.90 -6.76 12.56
C LEU A 49 -2.53 -6.37 11.98
N ALA A 50 -1.45 -6.37 12.78
CA ALA A 50 -0.14 -5.96 12.28
C ALA A 50 0.44 -6.97 11.26
N PRO A 51 0.45 -8.30 11.50
CA PRO A 51 0.86 -9.25 10.48
C PRO A 51 -0.04 -9.24 9.25
N LEU A 52 -1.35 -9.06 9.42
CA LEU A 52 -2.30 -8.99 8.32
C LEU A 52 -2.01 -7.78 7.44
N LEU A 53 -1.84 -6.60 8.03
CA LEU A 53 -1.46 -5.38 7.34
C LEU A 53 -0.10 -5.54 6.64
N GLY A 54 0.89 -6.10 7.33
CA GLY A 54 2.20 -6.39 6.78
C GLY A 54 2.15 -7.32 5.58
N PHE A 55 1.33 -8.37 5.63
CA PHE A 55 1.16 -9.32 4.54
C PHE A 55 0.61 -8.64 3.27
N PHE A 56 -0.46 -7.86 3.39
CA PHE A 56 -1.04 -7.19 2.22
C PHE A 56 -0.17 -6.05 1.72
N ALA A 57 0.45 -5.27 2.59
CA ALA A 57 1.35 -4.20 2.21
C ALA A 57 2.62 -4.72 1.51
N THR A 58 3.22 -5.81 2.03
CA THR A 58 4.41 -6.42 1.41
C THR A 58 4.06 -7.25 0.17
N GLY A 59 2.90 -7.89 0.17
CA GLY A 59 2.40 -8.68 -0.96
C GLY A 59 2.30 -7.86 -2.25
N PHE A 60 1.96 -6.58 -2.14
CA PHE A 60 1.95 -5.64 -3.26
C PHE A 60 3.35 -5.49 -3.88
N TYR A 61 4.42 -5.40 -3.07
CA TYR A 61 5.79 -5.28 -3.56
C TYR A 61 6.28 -6.51 -4.34
N SER A 62 5.81 -7.70 -3.99
CA SER A 62 6.22 -8.94 -4.65
C SER A 62 5.87 -8.99 -6.14
N GLY A 63 4.90 -8.19 -6.56
CA GLY A 63 4.42 -8.13 -7.94
C GLY A 63 5.15 -7.15 -8.83
N PHE A 64 5.89 -6.19 -8.28
CA PHE A 64 6.59 -5.20 -9.12
C PHE A 64 7.58 -5.83 -10.09
N GLY A 65 8.28 -6.87 -9.65
CA GLY A 65 9.23 -7.58 -10.51
C GLY A 65 8.56 -8.14 -11.77
N ALA A 66 7.40 -8.76 -11.62
CA ALA A 66 6.65 -9.32 -12.74
C ALA A 66 6.08 -8.22 -13.66
N ILE A 67 5.45 -7.19 -13.08
CA ILE A 67 4.87 -6.07 -13.85
C ILE A 67 5.96 -5.37 -14.66
N PHE A 68 7.10 -5.06 -14.06
CA PHE A 68 8.20 -4.40 -14.76
C PHE A 68 8.82 -5.29 -15.84
N ALA A 69 8.91 -6.60 -15.60
CA ALA A 69 9.38 -7.54 -16.62
C ALA A 69 8.46 -7.61 -17.85
N GLU A 70 7.17 -7.39 -17.66
CA GLU A 70 6.15 -7.43 -18.71
C GLU A 70 5.99 -6.07 -19.45
N ILE A 71 6.35 -4.95 -18.78
CA ILE A 71 6.24 -3.60 -19.36
C ILE A 71 7.50 -3.22 -20.16
N PHE A 72 8.69 -3.58 -19.67
CA PHE A 72 9.94 -3.14 -20.28
C PHE A 72 10.52 -4.19 -21.23
N PRO A 73 11.06 -3.76 -22.41
CA PRO A 73 11.69 -4.67 -23.36
C PRO A 73 12.93 -5.32 -22.74
N THR A 74 13.26 -6.53 -23.19
CA THR A 74 14.34 -7.38 -22.64
C THR A 74 15.68 -6.65 -22.56
N ARG A 75 16.03 -5.84 -23.57
CA ARG A 75 17.30 -5.09 -23.63
C ARG A 75 17.45 -4.04 -22.53
N ALA A 76 16.36 -3.40 -22.08
CA ALA A 76 16.37 -2.32 -21.10
C ALA A 76 15.81 -2.74 -19.74
N ARG A 77 15.25 -3.96 -19.63
CA ARG A 77 14.49 -4.44 -18.47
C ARG A 77 15.22 -4.25 -17.15
N GLY A 78 16.46 -4.71 -17.04
CA GLY A 78 17.24 -4.62 -15.80
C GLY A 78 17.47 -3.18 -15.36
N THR A 79 17.88 -2.32 -16.30
CA THR A 79 18.13 -0.90 -16.02
C THR A 79 16.85 -0.15 -15.68
N ALA A 80 15.78 -0.34 -16.45
CA ALA A 80 14.50 0.32 -16.26
C ALA A 80 13.85 -0.11 -14.93
N GLN A 81 13.92 -1.39 -14.61
CA GLN A 81 13.42 -1.95 -13.36
C GLN A 81 14.17 -1.40 -12.15
N GLY A 82 15.51 -1.41 -12.20
CA GLY A 82 16.36 -0.85 -11.15
C GLY A 82 16.15 0.66 -10.98
N PHE A 83 16.06 1.40 -12.08
CA PHE A 83 15.80 2.84 -12.05
C PHE A 83 14.42 3.14 -11.43
N SER A 84 13.36 2.53 -11.92
CA SER A 84 11.99 2.73 -11.41
C SER A 84 11.87 2.40 -9.92
N TYR A 85 12.47 1.28 -9.49
CA TYR A 85 12.49 0.88 -8.09
C TYR A 85 13.23 1.91 -7.22
N ASN A 86 14.41 2.37 -7.64
CA ASN A 86 15.21 3.32 -6.86
C ASN A 86 14.57 4.72 -6.83
N VAL A 87 13.96 5.18 -7.91
CA VAL A 87 13.20 6.45 -7.93
C VAL A 87 12.02 6.37 -6.95
N GLY A 88 11.25 5.29 -6.99
CA GLY A 88 10.15 5.09 -6.05
C GLY A 88 10.64 5.04 -4.58
N ARG A 89 11.74 4.33 -4.34
CA ARG A 89 12.35 4.26 -3.00
C ARG A 89 12.91 5.61 -2.54
N GLY A 90 13.54 6.38 -3.44
CA GLY A 90 13.98 7.75 -3.15
C GLY A 90 12.82 8.68 -2.82
N ALA A 91 11.75 8.62 -3.59
CA ALA A 91 10.53 9.39 -3.33
C ALA A 91 9.89 9.00 -1.98
N SER A 92 9.96 7.74 -1.56
CA SER A 92 9.44 7.30 -0.27
C SER A 92 10.20 7.88 0.94
N ALA A 93 11.40 8.41 0.76
CA ALA A 93 12.14 9.09 1.84
C ALA A 93 11.44 10.37 2.31
N ILE A 94 10.55 10.94 1.50
CA ILE A 94 9.73 12.10 1.87
C ILE A 94 8.59 11.70 2.83
N ALA A 95 8.19 10.43 2.84
CA ALA A 95 7.05 9.96 3.62
C ALA A 95 7.19 10.20 5.15
N PRO A 96 8.30 9.88 5.83
CA PRO A 96 8.42 10.12 7.26
C PRO A 96 8.26 11.59 7.67
N PRO A 97 8.96 12.56 7.05
CA PRO A 97 8.75 13.98 7.38
C PRO A 97 7.34 14.46 7.02
N LEU A 98 6.75 13.97 5.93
CA LEU A 98 5.38 14.30 5.56
C LEU A 98 4.38 13.79 6.61
N PHE A 99 4.53 12.56 7.08
CA PHE A 99 3.68 12.00 8.13
C PHE A 99 3.86 12.73 9.46
N ALA A 100 5.10 13.11 9.83
CA ALA A 100 5.36 13.91 11.00
C ALA A 100 4.68 15.29 10.91
N PHE A 101 4.77 15.94 9.74
CA PHE A 101 4.09 17.21 9.49
C PHE A 101 2.56 17.08 9.60
N ILE A 102 1.95 16.06 9.02
CA ILE A 102 0.51 15.81 9.09
C ILE A 102 0.07 15.49 10.53
N ALA A 103 0.87 14.74 11.27
CA ALA A 103 0.56 14.38 12.65
C ALA A 103 0.49 15.60 13.58
N VAL A 104 1.28 16.64 13.29
CA VAL A 104 1.40 17.86 14.12
C VAL A 104 0.54 19.00 13.57
N SER A 105 0.28 19.05 12.28
CA SER A 105 -0.40 20.18 11.62
C SER A 105 -1.89 20.25 11.92
N SER A 106 -2.43 21.48 11.80
CA SER A 106 -3.85 21.82 11.99
C SER A 106 -4.82 21.20 10.96
N PHE A 107 -4.37 20.32 10.05
CA PHE A 107 -5.22 19.45 9.26
C PHE A 107 -6.10 18.52 10.12
N ALA A 108 -5.94 18.65 11.42
CA ALA A 108 -6.78 18.09 12.47
C ALA A 108 -8.29 18.31 12.29
N PHE A 109 -8.69 19.40 11.63
CA PHE A 109 -10.12 19.68 11.41
C PHE A 109 -10.81 18.64 10.51
N LEU A 110 -10.07 17.98 9.62
CA LEU A 110 -10.59 16.91 8.78
C LEU A 110 -10.92 15.63 9.56
N PHE A 111 -10.39 15.50 10.76
CA PHE A 111 -10.54 14.30 11.59
C PHE A 111 -11.25 14.56 12.92
N ASN A 112 -12.05 15.63 13.01
CA ASN A 112 -12.89 16.01 14.16
C ASN A 112 -12.19 15.96 15.54
N GLY A 113 -10.88 16.20 15.59
CA GLY A 113 -10.13 16.27 16.86
C GLY A 113 -9.95 14.94 17.63
N GLU A 114 -10.64 13.88 17.24
CA GLU A 114 -10.68 12.61 18.00
C GLU A 114 -9.49 11.69 17.78
N VAL A 115 -8.78 11.85 16.64
CA VAL A 115 -7.59 11.04 16.33
C VAL A 115 -6.35 11.88 16.53
N VAL A 116 -5.48 11.48 17.44
CA VAL A 116 -4.29 12.25 17.84
C VAL A 116 -3.01 11.65 17.26
N GLY A 117 -2.10 12.51 16.79
CA GLY A 117 -0.74 12.15 16.46
C GLY A 117 -0.61 11.11 15.33
N ASN A 118 0.03 10.00 15.64
CA ASN A 118 0.34 8.95 14.64
C ASN A 118 -0.89 8.33 13.97
N GLY A 119 -2.05 8.31 14.63
CA GLY A 119 -3.29 7.80 14.03
C GLY A 119 -3.73 8.63 12.81
N ARG A 120 -3.56 9.96 12.85
CA ARG A 120 -3.87 10.85 11.72
C ARG A 120 -2.97 10.57 10.52
N ALA A 121 -1.68 10.42 10.79
CA ALA A 121 -0.70 10.09 9.76
C ALA A 121 -1.02 8.75 9.08
N LEU A 122 -1.41 7.74 9.86
CA LEU A 122 -1.80 6.43 9.34
C LEU A 122 -3.08 6.51 8.48
N ILE A 123 -4.11 7.23 8.92
CA ILE A 123 -5.33 7.43 8.13
C ILE A 123 -5.02 8.15 6.81
N THR A 124 -4.13 9.15 6.85
CA THR A 124 -3.70 9.84 5.63
C THR A 124 -2.96 8.88 4.67
N ALA A 125 -2.22 7.90 5.19
CA ALA A 125 -1.58 6.88 4.35
C ALA A 125 -2.60 6.07 3.52
N SER A 126 -3.84 5.93 3.97
CA SER A 126 -4.92 5.28 3.19
C SER A 126 -5.24 6.05 1.92
N ILE A 127 -5.15 7.37 1.94
CA ILE A 127 -5.36 8.22 0.76
C ILE A 127 -4.32 7.90 -0.30
N PHE A 128 -3.06 7.72 0.10
CA PHE A 128 -1.99 7.32 -0.82
C PHE A 128 -2.22 5.93 -1.41
N ALA A 129 -2.74 4.98 -0.62
CA ALA A 129 -3.08 3.65 -1.12
C ALA A 129 -4.23 3.72 -2.15
N ILE A 130 -5.23 4.57 -1.93
CA ILE A 130 -6.32 4.83 -2.88
C ILE A 130 -5.78 5.50 -4.14
N CYS A 131 -4.93 6.52 -4.03
CA CYS A 131 -4.29 7.15 -5.18
C CYS A 131 -3.46 6.13 -5.99
N ALA A 132 -2.69 5.28 -5.31
CA ALA A 132 -1.93 4.21 -5.94
C ALA A 132 -2.84 3.20 -6.67
N PHE A 133 -4.01 2.89 -6.12
CA PHE A 133 -5.02 2.07 -6.79
C PHE A 133 -5.50 2.71 -8.10
N PHE A 134 -5.83 4.00 -8.11
CA PHE A 134 -6.24 4.68 -9.33
C PHE A 134 -5.10 4.73 -10.37
N VAL A 135 -3.87 5.01 -9.95
CA VAL A 135 -2.70 4.96 -10.83
C VAL A 135 -2.51 3.56 -11.41
N LEU A 136 -2.66 2.51 -10.59
CA LEU A 136 -2.60 1.13 -11.07
C LEU A 136 -3.68 0.84 -12.12
N MET A 137 -4.89 1.41 -11.97
CA MET A 137 -5.96 1.22 -12.94
C MET A 137 -5.68 1.88 -14.30
N THR A 138 -4.80 2.89 -14.38
CA THR A 138 -4.38 3.49 -15.66
C THR A 138 -3.38 2.64 -16.43
N LEU A 139 -2.65 1.73 -15.75
CA LEU A 139 -1.70 0.85 -16.41
C LEU A 139 -2.43 -0.20 -17.27
N PRO A 140 -1.85 -0.67 -18.37
CA PRO A 140 -2.42 -1.77 -19.13
C PRO A 140 -2.40 -3.08 -18.32
N GLU A 141 -3.35 -3.98 -18.57
CA GLU A 141 -3.27 -5.34 -18.03
C GLU A 141 -2.17 -6.11 -18.78
N THR A 142 -1.25 -6.69 -18.04
CA THR A 142 -0.07 -7.36 -18.59
C THR A 142 -0.16 -8.89 -18.52
N LYS A 143 -1.28 -9.43 -18.01
CA LYS A 143 -1.50 -10.87 -17.91
C LYS A 143 -1.39 -11.56 -19.26
N GLY A 144 -0.48 -12.54 -19.37
CA GLY A 144 -0.33 -13.37 -20.57
C GLY A 144 0.34 -12.66 -21.75
N LYS A 145 0.99 -11.51 -21.53
CA LYS A 145 1.83 -10.89 -22.55
C LYS A 145 3.10 -11.71 -22.71
N ASP A 146 3.35 -12.17 -23.93
CA ASP A 146 4.64 -12.79 -24.28
C ASP A 146 5.75 -11.76 -24.07
N LEU A 147 6.83 -12.20 -23.44
CA LEU A 147 8.00 -11.35 -23.23
C LEU A 147 8.62 -11.11 -24.62
N ASP A 148 8.58 -9.87 -25.05
CA ASP A 148 9.15 -9.47 -26.35
C ASP A 148 10.67 -9.69 -26.32
N ASP A 149 11.18 -10.57 -27.16
CA ASP A 149 12.60 -10.93 -27.28
C ASP A 149 13.39 -9.94 -28.16
N SER A 150 12.79 -8.79 -28.53
CA SER A 150 13.40 -7.77 -29.38
C SER A 150 14.32 -6.79 -28.63
#